data_324e2a933d93062fef77ccc45dcf3b16
#
_entry.id   324e2a933d93062fef77ccc45dcf3b16
#
_cell.length_a   1.000
_cell.length_b   1.000
_cell.length_c   1.000
_cell.angle_alpha   90.00
_cell.angle_beta   90.00
_cell.angle_gamma   90.00
#
_symmetry.space_group_name_H-M   'P 1'
#
loop_
_entity.id
_entity.type
_entity.pdbx_description
1 polymer ?
#
loop_
_entity_poly.entity_id
_entity_poly.type
_entity_poly.pdbx_seq_one_letter_code
_entity_poly.pdbx_strand_id
1 'polypeptide(L)'
;MLAIAKRTAVGAALLLIMPLAVWISGWQWQPGGGSLWLKMLFWVTETVTQPWGILTHVLLCGWFLWCLRFRLRPALMLFAILGIVIMAGQWSKSLIKERVQEPRPFVIWLEKNRNIPVDEFYNLKRKERGALVKAQLQNETDIPVWLRKHWQKETGFAFPSGHTMFAASWAMLGFGLLWPRRRTITLVVLTAWLLRLPESVMFRPSALWITPLWSRRCAFSRMFCPCQRPALV
;
A
#
# COMPACT_ATOMS: atom_id res chain seq x y z
N MET A 1 27.50 -5.99 -13.75
CA MET A 1 26.74 -4.83 -13.27
C MET A 1 25.67 -4.40 -14.26
N LEU A 2 25.98 -4.03 -15.51
CA LEU A 2 25.02 -3.55 -16.52
C LEU A 2 23.83 -4.50 -16.77
N ALA A 3 24.05 -5.83 -16.81
CA ALA A 3 22.99 -6.82 -17.02
C ALA A 3 21.97 -6.87 -15.86
N ILE A 4 22.42 -6.68 -14.63
CA ILE A 4 21.54 -6.60 -13.45
C ILE A 4 20.75 -5.31 -13.50
N ALA A 5 21.39 -4.17 -13.78
CA ALA A 5 20.73 -2.88 -13.89
C ALA A 5 19.63 -2.88 -14.97
N LYS A 6 19.91 -3.43 -16.17
CA LYS A 6 18.90 -3.59 -17.24
C LYS A 6 17.70 -4.42 -16.79
N ARG A 7 17.93 -5.57 -16.13
CA ARG A 7 16.84 -6.40 -15.61
C ARG A 7 16.02 -5.65 -14.55
N THR A 8 16.69 -5.00 -13.61
CA THR A 8 16.02 -4.22 -12.57
C THR A 8 15.16 -3.11 -13.17
N ALA A 9 15.68 -2.41 -14.19
CA ALA A 9 14.91 -1.38 -14.90
C ALA A 9 13.66 -1.96 -15.61
N VAL A 10 13.80 -3.11 -16.28
CA VAL A 10 12.66 -3.81 -16.91
C VAL A 10 11.65 -4.26 -15.85
N GLY A 11 12.11 -4.83 -14.73
CA GLY A 11 11.23 -5.21 -13.63
C GLY A 11 10.47 -4.01 -13.05
N ALA A 12 11.14 -2.87 -12.87
CA ALA A 12 10.51 -1.64 -12.41
C ALA A 12 9.47 -1.12 -13.41
N ALA A 13 9.79 -1.14 -14.71
CA ALA A 13 8.85 -0.74 -15.76
C ALA A 13 7.60 -1.62 -15.78
N LEU A 14 7.75 -2.95 -15.62
CA LEU A 14 6.61 -3.87 -15.52
C LEU A 14 5.73 -3.58 -14.30
N LEU A 15 6.33 -3.26 -13.16
CA LEU A 15 5.58 -2.89 -11.94
C LEU A 15 4.80 -1.58 -12.10
N LEU A 16 5.24 -0.66 -12.98
CA LEU A 16 4.55 0.60 -13.25
C LEU A 16 3.35 0.45 -14.18
N ILE A 17 3.25 -0.63 -14.95
CA ILE A 17 2.15 -0.84 -15.91
C ILE A 17 0.79 -0.74 -15.20
N MET A 18 0.63 -1.39 -14.07
CA MET A 18 -0.64 -1.45 -13.35
C MET A 18 -1.08 -0.08 -12.79
N PRO A 19 -0.25 0.64 -12.03
CA PRO A 19 -0.58 2.00 -11.59
C PRO A 19 -0.92 2.94 -12.74
N LEU A 20 -0.19 2.84 -13.86
CA LEU A 20 -0.46 3.65 -15.05
C LEU A 20 -1.78 3.27 -15.72
N ALA A 21 -2.08 1.97 -15.84
CA ALA A 21 -3.34 1.51 -16.41
C ALA A 21 -4.55 1.97 -15.59
N VAL A 22 -4.47 1.89 -14.25
CA VAL A 22 -5.54 2.40 -13.36
C VAL A 22 -5.66 3.92 -13.46
N TRP A 23 -4.56 4.63 -13.58
CA TRP A 23 -4.58 6.08 -13.74
C TRP A 23 -5.21 6.50 -15.08
N ILE A 24 -4.82 5.85 -16.18
CA ILE A 24 -5.35 6.12 -17.53
C ILE A 24 -6.83 5.76 -17.63
N SER A 25 -7.28 4.67 -16.96
CA SER A 25 -8.69 4.24 -16.96
C SER A 25 -9.62 5.21 -16.25
N GLY A 26 -9.10 6.17 -15.47
CA GLY A 26 -9.90 7.07 -14.65
C GLY A 26 -10.71 6.36 -13.57
N TRP A 27 -10.36 5.12 -13.24
CA TRP A 27 -11.10 4.31 -12.28
C TRP A 27 -11.14 4.99 -10.90
N GLN A 28 -12.33 5.07 -10.33
CA GLN A 28 -12.54 5.63 -8.99
C GLN A 28 -13.01 4.55 -8.03
N TRP A 29 -12.46 4.59 -6.84
CA TRP A 29 -12.87 3.69 -5.79
C TRP A 29 -14.31 3.98 -5.32
N GLN A 30 -15.10 2.92 -5.15
CA GLN A 30 -16.43 2.98 -4.57
C GLN A 30 -16.53 1.95 -3.45
N PRO A 31 -17.17 2.29 -2.31
CA PRO A 31 -17.45 1.33 -1.26
C PRO A 31 -18.51 0.35 -1.75
N GLY A 32 -18.34 -0.90 -1.48
CA GLY A 32 -19.32 -1.92 -1.81
C GLY A 32 -18.80 -2.98 -2.78
N GLY A 33 -19.63 -3.94 -3.03
CA GLY A 33 -19.31 -5.07 -3.90
C GLY A 33 -18.98 -6.32 -3.12
N GLY A 34 -19.98 -7.16 -2.86
CA GLY A 34 -19.80 -8.52 -2.33
C GLY A 34 -19.24 -9.51 -3.36
N SER A 35 -18.56 -9.02 -4.41
CA SER A 35 -17.99 -9.84 -5.47
C SER A 35 -17.02 -10.86 -4.90
N LEU A 36 -17.14 -12.13 -5.34
CA LEU A 36 -16.22 -13.21 -4.99
C LEU A 36 -14.77 -12.84 -5.35
N TRP A 37 -14.59 -12.12 -6.46
CA TRP A 37 -13.29 -11.62 -6.90
C TRP A 37 -12.65 -10.67 -5.88
N LEU A 38 -13.38 -9.69 -5.37
CA LEU A 38 -12.90 -8.78 -4.34
C LEU A 38 -12.55 -9.52 -3.04
N LYS A 39 -13.33 -10.53 -2.69
CA LYS A 39 -13.04 -11.38 -1.52
C LYS A 39 -11.76 -12.19 -1.72
N MET A 40 -11.51 -12.72 -2.91
CA MET A 40 -10.25 -13.41 -3.23
C MET A 40 -9.06 -12.45 -3.13
N LEU A 41 -9.15 -11.26 -3.70
CA LEU A 41 -8.12 -10.25 -3.60
C LEU A 41 -7.85 -9.84 -2.15
N PHE A 42 -8.89 -9.71 -1.34
CA PHE A 42 -8.75 -9.47 0.09
C PHE A 42 -7.94 -10.57 0.79
N TRP A 43 -8.26 -11.86 0.56
CA TRP A 43 -7.50 -12.97 1.13
C TRP A 43 -6.02 -12.92 0.72
N VAL A 44 -5.76 -12.58 -0.52
CA VAL A 44 -4.40 -12.38 -1.02
C VAL A 44 -3.68 -11.27 -0.25
N THR A 45 -4.35 -10.16 0.07
CA THR A 45 -3.79 -9.05 0.86
C THR A 45 -3.55 -9.46 2.31
N GLU A 46 -4.45 -10.21 2.92
CA GLU A 46 -4.28 -10.69 4.30
C GLU A 46 -3.02 -11.55 4.49
N THR A 47 -2.54 -12.27 3.45
CA THR A 47 -1.29 -13.04 3.55
C THR A 47 -0.04 -12.17 3.80
N VAL A 48 -0.13 -10.86 3.61
CA VAL A 48 0.96 -9.90 3.86
C VAL A 48 0.70 -9.04 5.10
N THR A 49 -0.52 -9.12 5.65
CA THR A 49 -0.90 -8.45 6.90
C THR A 49 -0.34 -9.24 8.10
N GLN A 50 0.02 -8.55 9.18
CA GLN A 50 0.44 -9.24 10.41
C GLN A 50 -0.71 -10.07 11.00
N PRO A 51 -0.44 -11.30 11.47
CA PRO A 51 0.87 -11.98 11.61
C PRO A 51 1.33 -12.74 10.36
N TRP A 52 0.47 -12.95 9.37
CA TRP A 52 0.74 -13.78 8.18
C TRP A 52 1.89 -13.28 7.32
N GLY A 53 2.14 -11.96 7.30
CA GLY A 53 3.23 -11.36 6.54
C GLY A 53 4.62 -11.88 6.95
N ILE A 54 4.83 -12.19 8.24
CA ILE A 54 6.09 -12.77 8.72
C ILE A 54 6.25 -14.19 8.18
N LEU A 55 5.19 -15.00 8.26
CA LEU A 55 5.21 -16.35 7.72
C LEU A 55 5.47 -16.36 6.21
N THR A 56 4.77 -15.48 5.47
CA THR A 56 4.99 -15.32 4.02
C THR A 56 6.43 -14.93 3.71
N HIS A 57 7.03 -14.03 4.51
CA HIS A 57 8.43 -13.64 4.34
C HIS A 57 9.37 -14.83 4.51
N VAL A 58 9.21 -15.60 5.59
CA VAL A 58 10.03 -16.79 5.87
C VAL A 58 9.89 -17.85 4.77
N LEU A 59 8.66 -18.11 4.33
CA LEU A 59 8.40 -19.07 3.25
C LEU A 59 9.03 -18.64 1.91
N LEU A 60 8.90 -17.36 1.56
CA LEU A 60 9.52 -16.82 0.36
C LEU A 60 11.05 -16.85 0.44
N CYS A 61 11.64 -16.49 1.58
CA CYS A 61 13.07 -16.62 1.80
C CYS A 61 13.54 -18.07 1.62
N GLY A 62 12.88 -19.02 2.29
CA GLY A 62 13.20 -20.45 2.18
C GLY A 62 13.13 -20.93 0.74
N TRP A 63 12.09 -20.54 0.02
CA TRP A 63 11.92 -20.89 -1.39
C TRP A 63 13.02 -20.30 -2.28
N PHE A 64 13.36 -19.03 -2.09
CA PHE A 64 14.46 -18.40 -2.83
C PHE A 64 15.79 -19.12 -2.58
N LEU A 65 16.11 -19.42 -1.31
CA LEU A 65 17.33 -20.16 -0.95
C LEU A 65 17.36 -21.54 -1.60
N TRP A 66 16.23 -22.25 -1.59
CA TRP A 66 16.10 -23.54 -2.26
C TRP A 66 16.30 -23.45 -3.80
N CYS A 67 15.69 -22.47 -4.45
CA CYS A 67 15.83 -22.24 -5.89
C CYS A 67 17.28 -21.88 -6.28
N LEU A 68 17.97 -21.12 -5.45
CA LEU A 68 19.35 -20.67 -5.70
C LEU A 68 20.39 -21.72 -5.37
N ARG A 69 20.02 -22.74 -4.58
CA ARG A 69 20.90 -23.87 -4.18
C ARG A 69 22.23 -23.43 -3.58
N PHE A 70 22.19 -22.41 -2.72
CA PHE A 70 23.39 -21.96 -2.04
C PHE A 70 23.84 -22.93 -0.95
N ARG A 71 25.17 -22.96 -0.69
CA ARG A 71 25.72 -23.55 0.53
C ARG A 71 25.21 -22.77 1.75
N LEU A 72 25.21 -23.41 2.92
CA LEU A 72 24.59 -22.84 4.14
C LEU A 72 25.07 -21.42 4.47
N ARG A 73 26.39 -21.16 4.45
CA ARG A 73 26.95 -19.82 4.77
C ARG A 73 26.44 -18.72 3.82
N PRO A 74 26.56 -18.82 2.48
CA PRO A 74 25.99 -17.82 1.58
C PRO A 74 24.47 -17.72 1.69
N ALA A 75 23.75 -18.82 1.99
CA ALA A 75 22.32 -18.82 2.19
C ALA A 75 21.92 -17.97 3.41
N LEU A 76 22.59 -18.15 4.54
CA LEU A 76 22.35 -17.36 5.76
C LEU A 76 22.68 -15.87 5.55
N MET A 77 23.78 -15.57 4.86
CA MET A 77 24.10 -14.18 4.51
C MET A 77 23.02 -13.54 3.63
N LEU A 78 22.54 -14.24 2.60
CA LEU A 78 21.47 -13.75 1.76
C LEU A 78 20.18 -13.54 2.55
N PHE A 79 19.83 -14.49 3.42
CA PHE A 79 18.67 -14.37 4.30
C PHE A 79 18.75 -13.12 5.18
N ALA A 80 19.90 -12.87 5.79
CA ALA A 80 20.12 -11.68 6.62
C ALA A 80 20.01 -10.40 5.80
N ILE A 81 20.63 -10.34 4.62
CA ILE A 81 20.56 -9.18 3.72
C ILE A 81 19.11 -8.91 3.29
N LEU A 82 18.35 -9.95 2.90
CA LEU A 82 16.95 -9.82 2.54
C LEU A 82 16.11 -9.26 3.69
N GLY A 83 16.33 -9.77 4.89
CA GLY A 83 15.68 -9.27 6.11
C GLY A 83 15.97 -7.77 6.33
N ILE A 84 17.24 -7.37 6.28
CA ILE A 84 17.65 -5.98 6.46
C ILE A 84 17.02 -5.07 5.38
N VAL A 85 17.05 -5.47 4.12
CA VAL A 85 16.47 -4.68 3.01
C VAL A 85 14.97 -4.50 3.17
N ILE A 86 14.24 -5.56 3.53
CA ILE A 86 12.80 -5.48 3.77
C ILE A 86 12.49 -4.59 4.98
N MET A 87 13.25 -4.72 6.07
CA MET A 87 13.08 -3.87 7.26
C MET A 87 13.38 -2.40 6.96
N ALA A 88 14.46 -2.11 6.23
CA ALA A 88 14.79 -0.75 5.78
C ALA A 88 13.66 -0.17 4.90
N GLY A 89 13.08 -0.96 4.00
CA GLY A 89 11.91 -0.58 3.20
C GLY A 89 10.69 -0.24 4.06
N GLN A 90 10.40 -1.04 5.09
CA GLN A 90 9.30 -0.76 6.01
C GLN A 90 9.53 0.50 6.85
N TRP A 91 10.78 0.76 7.26
CA TRP A 91 11.15 1.97 7.97
C TRP A 91 11.01 3.22 7.07
N SER A 92 11.56 3.18 5.86
CA SER A 92 11.40 4.25 4.87
C SER A 92 9.93 4.55 4.58
N LYS A 93 9.08 3.51 4.46
CA LYS A 93 7.63 3.65 4.34
C LYS A 93 7.05 4.48 5.49
N SER A 94 7.44 4.20 6.72
CA SER A 94 6.90 4.92 7.89
C SER A 94 7.25 6.40 7.84
N LEU A 95 8.50 6.74 7.50
CA LEU A 95 8.93 8.13 7.33
C LEU A 95 8.15 8.88 6.25
N ILE A 96 7.97 8.24 5.07
CA ILE A 96 7.22 8.85 3.96
C ILE A 96 5.74 9.03 4.38
N LYS A 97 5.17 8.07 5.09
CA LYS A 97 3.79 8.08 5.54
C LYS A 97 3.48 9.27 6.46
N GLU A 98 4.38 9.57 7.36
CA GLU A 98 4.28 10.72 8.26
C GLU A 98 4.42 12.06 7.53
N ARG A 99 5.12 12.09 6.39
CA ARG A 99 5.31 13.31 5.60
C ARG A 99 4.17 13.56 4.62
N VAL A 100 3.66 12.52 3.98
CA VAL A 100 2.64 12.63 2.92
C VAL A 100 1.23 12.71 3.51
N GLN A 101 0.94 11.97 4.59
CA GLN A 101 -0.33 11.96 5.33
C GLN A 101 -1.58 11.83 4.44
N GLU A 102 -1.50 11.02 3.37
CA GLU A 102 -2.63 10.82 2.47
C GLU A 102 -3.77 10.07 3.14
N PRO A 103 -5.00 10.60 3.16
CA PRO A 103 -6.15 9.93 3.77
C PRO A 103 -6.56 8.70 2.97
N ARG A 104 -7.11 7.70 3.65
CA ARG A 104 -7.66 6.51 2.99
C ARG A 104 -8.99 6.83 2.31
N PRO A 105 -9.32 6.16 1.20
CA PRO A 105 -10.57 6.37 0.50
C PRO A 105 -11.82 6.19 1.36
N PHE A 106 -11.83 5.20 2.25
CA PHE A 106 -12.96 5.00 3.15
C PHE A 106 -13.12 6.13 4.18
N VAL A 107 -12.03 6.82 4.56
CA VAL A 107 -12.10 7.98 5.47
C VAL A 107 -12.72 9.18 4.74
N ILE A 108 -12.36 9.39 3.45
CA ILE A 108 -13.00 10.39 2.59
C ILE A 108 -14.48 10.05 2.40
N TRP A 109 -14.82 8.76 2.27
CA TRP A 109 -16.20 8.32 2.21
C TRP A 109 -16.96 8.59 3.52
N LEU A 110 -16.34 8.37 4.68
CA LEU A 110 -16.92 8.73 5.99
C LEU A 110 -17.15 10.24 6.11
N GLU A 111 -16.23 11.07 5.64
CA GLU A 111 -16.41 12.52 5.61
C GLU A 111 -17.65 12.91 4.79
N LYS A 112 -17.78 12.37 3.59
CA LYS A 112 -18.90 12.69 2.69
C LYS A 112 -20.25 12.17 3.15
N ASN A 113 -20.30 10.98 3.75
CA ASN A 113 -21.57 10.29 4.05
C ASN A 113 -21.95 10.35 5.54
N ARG A 114 -20.98 10.61 6.43
CA ARG A 114 -21.18 10.63 7.89
C ARG A 114 -20.75 11.94 8.53
N ASN A 115 -20.33 12.93 7.75
CA ASN A 115 -19.88 14.24 8.21
C ASN A 115 -18.76 14.15 9.27
N ILE A 116 -17.84 13.20 9.12
CA ILE A 116 -16.68 13.03 9.99
C ILE A 116 -15.47 13.66 9.28
N PRO A 117 -14.98 14.85 9.71
CA PRO A 117 -13.85 15.48 9.07
C PRO A 117 -12.60 14.61 9.09
N VAL A 118 -11.85 14.60 7.98
CA VAL A 118 -10.62 13.80 7.84
C VAL A 118 -9.61 14.16 8.93
N ASP A 119 -9.47 15.45 9.23
CA ASP A 119 -8.52 15.93 10.25
C ASP A 119 -8.91 15.45 11.65
N GLU A 120 -10.20 15.49 11.99
CA GLU A 120 -10.71 14.97 13.26
C GLU A 120 -10.45 13.47 13.39
N PHE A 121 -10.69 12.71 12.32
CA PHE A 121 -10.41 11.27 12.29
C PHE A 121 -8.94 10.97 12.56
N TYR A 122 -8.01 11.69 11.92
CA TYR A 122 -6.57 11.41 12.07
C TYR A 122 -5.96 11.97 13.36
N ASN A 123 -6.62 12.91 14.04
CA ASN A 123 -6.23 13.37 15.37
C ASN A 123 -6.50 12.33 16.48
N LEU A 124 -7.41 11.39 16.25
CA LEU A 124 -7.67 10.30 17.18
C LEU A 124 -6.52 9.28 17.21
N LYS A 125 -6.36 8.59 18.34
CA LYS A 125 -5.43 7.44 18.44
C LYS A 125 -5.92 6.28 17.60
N ARG A 126 -5.01 5.41 17.16
CA ARG A 126 -5.33 4.27 16.28
C ARG A 126 -6.47 3.37 16.79
N LYS A 127 -6.53 3.12 18.10
CA LYS A 127 -7.61 2.33 18.72
C LYS A 127 -8.95 3.05 18.66
N GLU A 128 -8.97 4.35 18.90
CA GLU A 128 -10.17 5.19 18.87
C GLU A 128 -10.72 5.29 17.44
N ARG A 129 -9.83 5.46 16.44
CA ARG A 129 -10.21 5.40 15.01
C ARG A 129 -10.90 4.08 14.65
N GLY A 130 -10.33 2.95 15.11
CA GLY A 130 -10.94 1.63 14.90
C GLY A 130 -12.31 1.49 15.55
N ALA A 131 -12.49 2.01 16.75
CA ALA A 131 -13.78 2.03 17.46
C ALA A 131 -14.80 2.92 16.74
N LEU A 132 -14.38 4.10 16.28
CA LEU A 132 -15.22 5.02 15.50
C LEU A 132 -15.70 4.35 14.21
N VAL A 133 -14.80 3.74 13.43
CA VAL A 133 -15.16 3.02 12.20
C VAL A 133 -16.14 1.88 12.51
N LYS A 134 -15.93 1.13 13.60
CA LYS A 134 -16.84 0.07 14.03
C LYS A 134 -18.24 0.62 14.31
N ALA A 135 -18.34 1.70 15.09
CA ALA A 135 -19.62 2.31 15.45
C ALA A 135 -20.37 2.83 14.21
N GLN A 136 -19.67 3.52 13.31
CA GLN A 136 -20.27 4.11 12.12
C GLN A 136 -20.73 3.09 11.07
N LEU A 137 -20.06 1.94 11.01
CA LEU A 137 -20.37 0.90 10.03
C LEU A 137 -21.19 -0.27 10.60
N GLN A 138 -21.63 -0.19 11.85
CA GLN A 138 -22.34 -1.30 12.50
C GLN A 138 -23.64 -1.66 11.77
N ASN A 139 -24.36 -0.67 11.30
CA ASN A 139 -25.67 -0.81 10.65
C ASN A 139 -25.60 -0.81 9.11
N GLU A 140 -24.40 -0.73 8.52
CA GLU A 140 -24.22 -0.75 7.07
C GLU A 140 -24.34 -2.18 6.54
N THR A 141 -25.40 -2.44 5.78
CA THR A 141 -25.64 -3.74 5.13
C THR A 141 -24.90 -3.88 3.80
N ASP A 142 -24.67 -2.76 3.11
CA ASP A 142 -24.07 -2.73 1.77
C ASP A 142 -22.56 -3.05 1.78
N ILE A 143 -21.92 -2.87 2.94
CA ILE A 143 -20.48 -3.14 3.09
C ILE A 143 -20.29 -4.51 3.74
N PRO A 144 -19.63 -5.47 3.07
CA PRO A 144 -19.40 -6.81 3.60
C PRO A 144 -18.69 -6.80 4.96
N VAL A 145 -19.05 -7.72 5.85
CA VAL A 145 -18.51 -7.82 7.22
C VAL A 145 -16.97 -7.93 7.24
N TRP A 146 -16.40 -8.68 6.30
CA TRP A 146 -14.94 -8.82 6.20
C TRP A 146 -14.26 -7.50 5.87
N LEU A 147 -14.85 -6.67 5.01
CA LEU A 147 -14.31 -5.36 4.64
C LEU A 147 -14.44 -4.36 5.79
N ARG A 148 -15.57 -4.36 6.51
CA ARG A 148 -15.75 -3.55 7.73
C ARG A 148 -14.69 -3.86 8.78
N LYS A 149 -14.41 -5.15 9.03
CA LYS A 149 -13.35 -5.59 9.95
C LYS A 149 -11.96 -5.16 9.51
N HIS A 150 -11.70 -5.18 8.20
CA HIS A 150 -10.43 -4.72 7.65
C HIS A 150 -10.24 -3.22 7.87
N TRP A 151 -11.25 -2.39 7.58
CA TRP A 151 -11.17 -0.94 7.80
C TRP A 151 -10.97 -0.56 9.27
N GLN A 152 -11.55 -1.31 10.20
CA GLN A 152 -11.35 -1.11 11.64
C GLN A 152 -9.89 -1.31 12.07
N LYS A 153 -9.17 -2.24 11.43
CA LYS A 153 -7.76 -2.52 11.71
C LYS A 153 -6.82 -1.57 10.98
N GLU A 154 -7.14 -1.24 9.74
CA GLU A 154 -6.30 -0.47 8.83
C GLU A 154 -6.66 1.02 8.81
N THR A 155 -6.53 1.69 9.96
CA THR A 155 -6.88 3.11 10.16
C THR A 155 -5.70 4.09 9.98
N GLY A 156 -4.55 3.64 9.49
CA GLY A 156 -3.41 4.51 9.17
C GLY A 156 -3.56 5.22 7.83
N PHE A 157 -2.65 6.12 7.49
CA PHE A 157 -2.61 6.80 6.19
C PHE A 157 -2.50 5.81 5.00
N ALA A 158 -2.94 6.23 3.81
CA ALA A 158 -2.99 5.38 2.62
C ALA A 158 -1.60 5.13 2.04
N PHE A 159 -0.85 6.18 1.78
CA PHE A 159 0.42 6.14 1.05
C PHE A 159 1.65 6.31 1.96
N PRO A 160 2.75 5.61 1.68
CA PRO A 160 2.83 4.46 0.78
C PRO A 160 2.23 3.20 1.38
N SER A 161 1.69 2.30 0.52
CA SER A 161 1.15 1.03 0.96
C SER A 161 2.26 0.05 1.35
N GLY A 162 2.20 -0.48 2.57
CA GLY A 162 3.15 -1.49 3.03
C GLY A 162 3.06 -2.80 2.26
N HIS A 163 1.86 -3.20 1.85
CA HIS A 163 1.61 -4.38 1.04
C HIS A 163 2.25 -4.27 -0.34
N THR A 164 2.07 -3.12 -1.00
CA THR A 164 2.68 -2.86 -2.31
C THR A 164 4.20 -2.84 -2.23
N MET A 165 4.77 -2.19 -1.20
CA MET A 165 6.23 -2.15 -1.04
C MET A 165 6.80 -3.54 -0.79
N PHE A 166 6.16 -4.35 0.04
CA PHE A 166 6.57 -5.73 0.29
C PHE A 166 6.50 -6.57 -1.00
N ALA A 167 5.36 -6.49 -1.71
CA ALA A 167 5.16 -7.20 -2.97
C ALA A 167 6.19 -6.79 -4.03
N ALA A 168 6.37 -5.49 -4.26
CA ALA A 168 7.34 -4.97 -5.21
C ALA A 168 8.77 -5.39 -4.89
N SER A 169 9.16 -5.36 -3.59
CA SER A 169 10.47 -5.81 -3.16
C SER A 169 10.74 -7.27 -3.53
N TRP A 170 9.78 -8.17 -3.24
CA TRP A 170 9.91 -9.58 -3.59
C TRP A 170 9.88 -9.84 -5.09
N ALA A 171 9.04 -9.11 -5.83
CA ALA A 171 9.02 -9.19 -7.30
C ALA A 171 10.35 -8.76 -7.91
N MET A 172 10.93 -7.66 -7.44
CA MET A 172 12.23 -7.18 -7.91
C MET A 172 13.37 -8.14 -7.56
N LEU A 173 13.36 -8.73 -6.36
CA LEU A 173 14.30 -9.76 -5.97
C LEU A 173 14.17 -11.00 -6.87
N GLY A 174 12.94 -11.45 -7.13
CA GLY A 174 12.66 -12.55 -8.07
C GLY A 174 13.20 -12.27 -9.45
N PHE A 175 12.94 -11.10 -9.98
CA PHE A 175 13.40 -10.71 -11.30
C PHE A 175 14.92 -10.58 -11.37
N GLY A 176 15.55 -10.01 -10.36
CA GLY A 176 17.00 -9.83 -10.30
C GLY A 176 17.77 -11.14 -10.10
N LEU A 177 17.34 -12.00 -9.17
CA LEU A 177 18.08 -13.17 -8.71
C LEU A 177 17.66 -14.48 -9.40
N LEU A 178 16.36 -14.68 -9.63
CA LEU A 178 15.83 -15.94 -10.17
C LEU A 178 15.77 -15.97 -11.69
N TRP A 179 15.51 -14.84 -12.37
CA TRP A 179 15.35 -14.77 -13.81
C TRP A 179 16.46 -15.47 -14.61
N PRO A 180 17.75 -15.29 -14.27
CA PRO A 180 18.83 -15.94 -15.02
C PRO A 180 18.82 -17.46 -14.92
N ARG A 181 18.27 -18.03 -13.86
CA ARG A 181 18.36 -19.46 -13.53
C ARG A 181 17.02 -20.19 -13.61
N ARG A 182 15.92 -19.51 -13.31
CA ARG A 182 14.60 -20.10 -13.14
C ARG A 182 13.51 -19.19 -13.73
N ARG A 183 13.56 -18.96 -15.04
CA ARG A 183 12.63 -18.03 -15.73
C ARG A 183 11.15 -18.32 -15.45
N THR A 184 10.74 -19.59 -15.54
CA THR A 184 9.35 -19.99 -15.30
C THR A 184 8.89 -19.64 -13.89
N ILE A 185 9.71 -19.95 -12.88
CA ILE A 185 9.39 -19.65 -11.47
C ILE A 185 9.30 -18.14 -11.27
N THR A 186 10.22 -17.39 -11.87
CA THR A 186 10.20 -15.92 -11.81
C THR A 186 8.94 -15.36 -12.43
N LEU A 187 8.50 -15.87 -13.58
CA LEU A 187 7.24 -15.44 -14.22
C LEU A 187 6.04 -15.74 -13.34
N VAL A 188 5.95 -16.92 -12.74
CA VAL A 188 4.86 -17.29 -11.82
C VAL A 188 4.82 -16.34 -10.61
N VAL A 189 5.97 -16.07 -9.99
CA VAL A 189 6.06 -15.14 -8.86
C VAL A 189 5.65 -13.74 -9.29
N LEU A 190 6.16 -13.22 -10.40
CA LEU A 190 5.80 -11.91 -10.92
C LEU A 190 4.30 -11.80 -11.23
N THR A 191 3.71 -12.81 -11.87
CA THR A 191 2.28 -12.81 -12.16
C THR A 191 1.46 -12.79 -10.87
N ALA A 192 1.79 -13.63 -9.91
CA ALA A 192 1.13 -13.64 -8.60
C ALA A 192 1.24 -12.29 -7.88
N TRP A 193 2.36 -11.60 -8.03
CA TRP A 193 2.58 -10.29 -7.41
C TRP A 193 1.97 -9.14 -8.20
N LEU A 194 1.93 -9.21 -9.52
CA LEU A 194 1.21 -8.25 -10.36
C LEU A 194 -0.30 -8.27 -10.10
N LEU A 195 -0.87 -9.44 -9.85
CA LEU A 195 -2.28 -9.57 -9.45
C LEU A 195 -2.60 -8.92 -8.11
N ARG A 196 -1.61 -8.64 -7.26
CA ARG A 196 -1.78 -7.92 -5.98
C ARG A 196 -1.69 -6.41 -6.10
N LEU A 197 -1.02 -5.87 -7.13
CA LEU A 197 -0.89 -4.44 -7.34
C LEU A 197 -2.25 -3.72 -7.51
N PRO A 198 -3.27 -4.33 -8.17
CA PRO A 198 -4.58 -3.70 -8.30
C PRO A 198 -5.22 -3.34 -6.97
N GLU A 199 -5.07 -4.15 -5.93
CA GLU A 199 -5.69 -3.86 -4.63
C GLU A 199 -5.12 -2.63 -3.96
N SER A 200 -3.80 -2.46 -3.98
CA SER A 200 -3.17 -1.30 -3.38
C SER A 200 -3.47 -0.02 -4.17
N VAL A 201 -3.72 -0.15 -5.48
CA VAL A 201 -4.13 0.94 -6.35
C VAL A 201 -5.65 1.14 -6.31
N MET A 202 -6.45 0.07 -6.18
CA MET A 202 -7.91 0.13 -5.99
C MET A 202 -8.34 0.93 -4.76
N PHE A 203 -7.50 1.01 -3.74
CA PHE A 203 -7.78 1.80 -2.53
C PHE A 203 -7.28 3.26 -2.62
N ARG A 204 -6.83 3.72 -3.79
CA ARG A 204 -6.39 5.11 -3.99
C ARG A 204 -7.52 6.02 -4.43
N PRO A 205 -7.67 7.23 -3.83
CA PRO A 205 -8.43 8.30 -4.43
C PRO A 205 -7.68 8.80 -5.68
N SER A 206 -8.30 8.70 -6.83
CA SER A 206 -7.69 8.92 -8.15
C SER A 206 -7.35 10.37 -8.49
N ALA A 207 -7.54 11.34 -7.59
CA ALA A 207 -7.48 12.75 -7.96
C ALA A 207 -6.31 13.57 -7.39
N LEU A 208 -5.53 13.06 -6.43
CA LEU A 208 -4.61 13.92 -5.67
C LEU A 208 -3.14 13.87 -6.10
N TRP A 209 -2.78 13.05 -7.09
CA TRP A 209 -1.37 12.92 -7.50
C TRP A 209 -0.91 13.93 -8.54
N ILE A 210 -1.82 14.69 -9.16
CA ILE A 210 -1.51 15.64 -10.24
C ILE A 210 -1.85 17.09 -9.87
N THR A 211 -2.47 17.34 -8.72
CA THR A 211 -2.47 18.71 -8.23
C THR A 211 -1.05 19.01 -7.78
N PRO A 212 -0.35 19.91 -8.46
CA PRO A 212 1.02 20.20 -8.12
C PRO A 212 1.07 20.64 -6.67
N LEU A 213 2.12 20.27 -5.96
CA LEU A 213 2.49 20.73 -4.61
C LEU A 213 2.31 22.25 -4.40
N TRP A 214 2.04 22.99 -5.47
CA TRP A 214 1.78 24.41 -5.50
C TRP A 214 0.42 24.82 -4.92
N SER A 215 -0.63 24.05 -5.07
CA SER A 215 -1.96 24.41 -4.52
C SER A 215 -2.05 24.27 -3.01
N ARG A 216 -1.22 23.40 -2.40
CA ARG A 216 -1.14 23.25 -0.94
C ARG A 216 -0.30 24.35 -0.27
N ARG A 217 0.61 25.04 -0.99
CA ARG A 217 1.33 26.20 -0.43
C ARG A 217 0.44 27.39 -0.18
N CYS A 218 -0.65 27.53 -0.91
CA CYS A 218 -1.62 28.61 -0.66
C CYS A 218 -2.47 28.40 0.60
N ALA A 219 -2.67 27.17 1.05
CA ALA A 219 -3.35 26.89 2.33
C ALA A 219 -2.44 27.17 3.54
N PHE A 220 -1.13 26.94 3.39
CA PHE A 220 -0.15 27.18 4.47
C PHE A 220 0.19 28.67 4.65
N SER A 221 0.06 29.50 3.61
CA SER A 221 0.31 30.94 3.71
C SER A 221 -0.84 31.72 4.36
N ARG A 222 -2.04 31.14 4.52
CA ARG A 222 -3.14 31.76 5.26
C ARG A 222 -2.99 31.67 6.79
N MET A 223 -2.08 30.83 7.28
CA MET A 223 -1.83 30.68 8.71
C MET A 223 -0.85 31.72 9.27
N PHE A 224 -0.22 32.53 8.41
CA PHE A 224 0.78 33.54 8.80
C PHE A 224 0.47 34.96 8.32
N CYS A 225 -0.80 35.29 8.05
CA CYS A 225 -1.19 36.67 7.79
C CYS A 225 -2.08 37.18 8.93
N PRO A 226 -1.52 37.88 9.94
CA PRO A 226 -2.32 38.59 10.94
C PRO A 226 -2.69 39.95 10.34
N CYS A 227 -3.86 40.09 9.76
CA CYS A 227 -4.60 41.36 9.65
C CYS A 227 -5.76 41.24 8.67
N GLN A 228 -6.97 41.09 9.22
CA GLN A 228 -8.07 41.96 8.89
C GLN A 228 -9.28 41.57 9.74
N ARG A 229 -9.49 42.39 10.81
CA ARG A 229 -10.78 42.43 11.50
C ARG A 229 -11.82 43.02 10.54
N PRO A 230 -13.03 42.45 10.41
CA PRO A 230 -14.13 43.20 9.84
C PRO A 230 -14.58 44.25 10.81
N ALA A 231 -14.65 45.51 10.35
CA ALA A 231 -15.29 46.58 11.04
C ALA A 231 -16.79 46.30 11.13
N LEU A 232 -17.31 46.37 12.34
CA LEU A 232 -18.73 46.49 12.65
C LEU A 232 -19.25 47.83 12.13
N VAL A 233 -20.27 47.79 11.28
CA VAL A 233 -21.34 48.79 11.18
C VAL A 233 -22.64 48.05 11.01
#